data_d6426d597e8ae9b682c0a91c4b59b117
#
_entry.id   d6426d597e8ae9b682c0a91c4b59b117
#
_cell.length_a   1.000
_cell.length_b   1.000
_cell.length_c   1.000
_cell.angle_alpha   90.00
_cell.angle_beta   90.00
_cell.angle_gamma   90.00
#
_symmetry.space_group_name_H-M   'P 1'
#
loop_
_entity.id
_entity.type
_entity.pdbx_description
1 polymer ?
#
loop_
_entity_poly.entity_id
_entity_poly.type
_entity_poly.pdbx_seq_one_letter_code
_entity_poly.pdbx_strand_id
1 'polypeptide(L)'
;MNKFLKLLLILAITPIILATAGFVILPSSVFAYIRDGKEVFIGSYMVYTFALINAVLSFFGITYLRRVRKKFNDENYPTGVTVVAFVNLLISIMCNYFTFSVLKLMLKNSKMEIPFYVIRLVFTLIAILTTIYGIYLRKVNKDSEFAIRNKWTMNNDIVFGFANKFSGIVFIAGGIFLSIVSWIIGNQSQLYITTLFTLIICAISSNYISRTIGMKYKMMYKEKEKKI
;
A
#
# COMPACT_ATOMS: atom_id res chain seq x y z
N MET A 1 -23.28 12.33 -3.07
CA MET A 1 -22.05 11.52 -3.08
C MET A 1 -21.18 12.01 -4.22
N ASN A 2 -19.89 12.35 -3.95
CA ASN A 2 -18.99 12.91 -4.96
C ASN A 2 -18.75 11.87 -6.08
N LYS A 3 -18.59 12.31 -7.33
CA LYS A 3 -18.34 11.43 -8.50
C LYS A 3 -17.17 10.45 -8.22
N PHE A 4 -16.13 10.93 -7.54
CA PHE A 4 -14.97 10.11 -7.16
C PHE A 4 -15.32 8.96 -6.19
N LEU A 5 -16.11 9.21 -5.14
CA LEU A 5 -16.54 8.15 -4.22
C LEU A 5 -17.46 7.12 -4.89
N LYS A 6 -18.27 7.55 -5.88
CA LYS A 6 -19.05 6.62 -6.71
C LYS A 6 -18.16 5.73 -7.55
N LEU A 7 -17.11 6.31 -8.17
CA LEU A 7 -16.13 5.55 -8.94
C LEU A 7 -15.42 4.50 -8.08
N LEU A 8 -14.94 4.88 -6.90
CA LEU A 8 -14.31 3.94 -5.96
C LEU A 8 -15.25 2.81 -5.54
N LEU A 9 -16.52 3.12 -5.29
CA LEU A 9 -17.52 2.12 -4.95
C LEU A 9 -17.75 1.13 -6.10
N ILE A 10 -17.87 1.64 -7.33
CA ILE A 10 -18.01 0.80 -8.53
C ILE A 10 -16.79 -0.12 -8.66
N LEU A 11 -15.58 0.43 -8.57
CA LEU A 11 -14.34 -0.36 -8.65
C LEU A 11 -14.18 -1.37 -7.50
N ALA A 12 -14.76 -1.09 -6.33
CA ALA A 12 -14.76 -2.02 -5.20
C ALA A 12 -15.70 -3.22 -5.42
N ILE A 13 -16.83 -3.00 -6.07
CA ILE A 13 -17.87 -4.02 -6.29
C ILE A 13 -17.59 -4.85 -7.55
N THR A 14 -17.03 -4.25 -8.60
CA THR A 14 -16.79 -4.91 -9.90
C THR A 14 -16.06 -6.25 -9.77
N PRO A 15 -14.95 -6.41 -9.01
CA PRO A 15 -14.27 -7.70 -8.94
C PRO A 15 -15.09 -8.77 -8.22
N ILE A 16 -15.98 -8.40 -7.31
CA ILE A 16 -16.91 -9.34 -6.66
C ILE A 16 -17.91 -9.88 -7.69
N ILE A 17 -18.48 -8.98 -8.50
CA ILE A 17 -19.41 -9.39 -9.59
C ILE A 17 -18.70 -10.31 -10.57
N LEU A 18 -17.50 -9.95 -11.02
CA LEU A 18 -16.69 -10.77 -11.92
C LEU A 18 -16.35 -12.12 -11.33
N ALA A 19 -15.92 -12.17 -10.06
CA ALA A 19 -15.61 -13.40 -9.35
C ALA A 19 -16.85 -14.29 -9.22
N THR A 20 -18.00 -13.72 -8.90
CA THR A 20 -19.27 -14.47 -8.77
C THR A 20 -19.75 -15.02 -10.09
N ALA A 21 -19.73 -14.21 -11.15
CA ALA A 21 -20.07 -14.67 -12.49
C ALA A 21 -19.12 -15.78 -12.97
N GLY A 22 -17.82 -15.63 -12.71
CA GLY A 22 -16.83 -16.66 -13.04
C GLY A 22 -16.99 -17.94 -12.22
N PHE A 23 -17.27 -17.82 -10.93
CA PHE A 23 -17.43 -18.97 -10.03
C PHE A 23 -18.55 -19.92 -10.47
N VAL A 24 -19.62 -19.39 -11.05
CA VAL A 24 -20.76 -20.19 -11.57
C VAL A 24 -20.33 -21.03 -12.77
N ILE A 25 -19.35 -20.58 -13.54
CA ILE A 25 -18.91 -21.25 -14.79
C ILE A 25 -17.72 -22.18 -14.53
N LEU A 26 -16.95 -21.93 -13.45
CA LEU A 26 -15.73 -22.66 -13.13
C LEU A 26 -16.05 -24.06 -12.56
N PRO A 27 -15.24 -25.10 -12.89
CA PRO A 27 -15.31 -26.39 -12.23
C PRO A 27 -14.95 -26.25 -10.74
N SER A 28 -15.39 -27.19 -9.90
CA SER A 28 -15.17 -27.15 -8.44
C SER A 28 -13.69 -27.06 -8.03
N SER A 29 -12.80 -27.62 -8.86
CA SER A 29 -11.35 -27.54 -8.69
C SER A 29 -10.68 -27.22 -10.02
N VAL A 30 -9.65 -26.42 -9.97
CA VAL A 30 -8.86 -25.97 -11.13
C VAL A 30 -7.40 -26.33 -10.90
N PHE A 31 -6.74 -26.83 -11.94
CA PHE A 31 -5.30 -27.09 -11.89
C PHE A 31 -4.54 -25.79 -11.56
N ALA A 32 -3.66 -25.84 -10.58
CA ALA A 32 -2.86 -24.69 -10.15
C ALA A 32 -1.41 -24.77 -10.63
N TYR A 33 -0.70 -25.82 -10.24
CA TYR A 33 0.71 -26.00 -10.55
C TYR A 33 1.15 -27.45 -10.28
N ILE A 34 2.38 -27.79 -10.69
CA ILE A 34 3.02 -29.07 -10.37
C ILE A 34 4.00 -28.86 -9.22
N ARG A 35 3.86 -29.65 -8.16
CA ARG A 35 4.80 -29.69 -7.04
C ARG A 35 5.29 -31.11 -6.85
N ASP A 36 6.62 -31.30 -6.87
CA ASP A 36 7.27 -32.60 -6.71
C ASP A 36 6.71 -33.69 -7.66
N GLY A 37 6.45 -33.30 -8.92
CA GLY A 37 5.88 -34.17 -9.95
C GLY A 37 4.38 -34.47 -9.81
N LYS A 38 3.69 -33.91 -8.81
CA LYS A 38 2.26 -34.06 -8.58
C LYS A 38 1.50 -32.81 -8.98
N GLU A 39 0.35 -33.01 -9.66
CA GLU A 39 -0.55 -31.90 -9.98
C GLU A 39 -1.27 -31.42 -8.72
N VAL A 40 -1.21 -30.12 -8.47
CA VAL A 40 -1.91 -29.46 -7.37
C VAL A 40 -3.13 -28.74 -7.93
N PHE A 41 -4.29 -29.08 -7.39
CA PHE A 41 -5.57 -28.45 -7.71
C PHE A 41 -5.96 -27.48 -6.59
N ILE A 42 -6.54 -26.35 -6.97
CA ILE A 42 -7.11 -25.37 -6.02
C ILE A 42 -8.60 -25.23 -6.27
N GLY A 43 -9.33 -24.92 -5.20
CA GLY A 43 -10.78 -24.69 -5.32
C GLY A 43 -11.08 -23.42 -6.12
N SER A 44 -12.14 -23.45 -6.90
CA SER A 44 -12.61 -22.31 -7.70
C SER A 44 -12.91 -21.05 -6.88
N TYR A 45 -13.15 -21.20 -5.56
CA TYR A 45 -13.33 -20.08 -4.64
C TYR A 45 -12.12 -19.12 -4.57
N MET A 46 -10.94 -19.57 -5.00
CA MET A 46 -9.74 -18.72 -5.03
C MET A 46 -9.89 -17.50 -5.95
N VAL A 47 -10.84 -17.51 -6.88
CA VAL A 47 -11.17 -16.33 -7.71
C VAL A 47 -11.61 -15.14 -6.86
N TYR A 48 -12.15 -15.39 -5.66
CA TYR A 48 -12.57 -14.32 -4.74
C TYR A 48 -11.43 -13.66 -3.98
N THR A 49 -10.21 -14.21 -3.99
CA THR A 49 -9.12 -13.72 -3.17
C THR A 49 -8.87 -12.22 -3.37
N PHE A 50 -8.63 -11.79 -4.61
CA PHE A 50 -8.38 -10.37 -4.91
C PHE A 50 -9.65 -9.52 -4.78
N ALA A 51 -10.80 -10.08 -5.06
CA ALA A 51 -12.09 -9.41 -4.91
C ALA A 51 -12.36 -9.06 -3.44
N LEU A 52 -12.12 -9.98 -2.51
CA LEU A 52 -12.28 -9.76 -1.07
C LEU A 52 -11.24 -8.77 -0.52
N ILE A 53 -9.98 -8.89 -0.92
CA ILE A 53 -8.93 -7.94 -0.55
C ILE A 53 -9.35 -6.53 -0.99
N ASN A 54 -9.82 -6.36 -2.23
CA ASN A 54 -10.28 -5.07 -2.72
C ASN A 54 -11.47 -4.54 -1.94
N ALA A 55 -12.46 -5.38 -1.64
CA ALA A 55 -13.65 -4.98 -0.87
C ALA A 55 -13.27 -4.45 0.51
N VAL A 56 -12.40 -5.17 1.23
CA VAL A 56 -11.93 -4.77 2.57
C VAL A 56 -11.16 -3.44 2.51
N LEU A 57 -10.15 -3.33 1.65
CA LEU A 57 -9.33 -2.13 1.54
C LEU A 57 -10.15 -0.92 1.07
N SER A 58 -11.04 -1.11 0.09
CA SER A 58 -11.93 -0.06 -0.39
C SER A 58 -12.94 0.37 0.68
N PHE A 59 -13.48 -0.55 1.49
CA PHE A 59 -14.37 -0.24 2.59
C PHE A 59 -13.70 0.70 3.60
N PHE A 60 -12.47 0.38 4.03
CA PHE A 60 -11.71 1.25 4.94
C PHE A 60 -11.37 2.59 4.28
N GLY A 61 -10.89 2.59 3.05
CA GLY A 61 -10.56 3.82 2.31
C GLY A 61 -11.78 4.74 2.13
N ILE A 62 -12.91 4.21 1.67
CA ILE A 62 -14.15 4.99 1.48
C ILE A 62 -14.69 5.50 2.82
N THR A 63 -14.65 4.67 3.87
CA THR A 63 -15.10 5.07 5.21
C THR A 63 -14.25 6.21 5.76
N TYR A 64 -12.93 6.12 5.61
CA TYR A 64 -12.01 7.20 5.97
C TYR A 64 -12.31 8.48 5.20
N LEU A 65 -12.40 8.41 3.87
CA LEU A 65 -12.69 9.56 3.02
C LEU A 65 -14.02 10.23 3.37
N ARG A 66 -15.07 9.44 3.72
CA ARG A 66 -16.36 9.97 4.18
C ARG A 66 -16.24 10.67 5.52
N ARG A 67 -15.49 10.12 6.49
CA ARG A 67 -15.27 10.73 7.81
C ARG A 67 -14.55 12.07 7.69
N VAL A 68 -13.46 12.09 6.93
CA VAL A 68 -12.69 13.32 6.72
C VAL A 68 -13.53 14.38 6.03
N ARG A 69 -14.30 14.01 5.01
CA ARG A 69 -15.20 14.95 4.32
C ARG A 69 -16.25 15.57 5.23
N LYS A 70 -16.79 14.83 6.20
CA LYS A 70 -17.74 15.37 7.18
C LYS A 70 -17.08 16.37 8.14
N LYS A 71 -15.77 16.23 8.37
CA LYS A 71 -15.02 17.07 9.32
C LYS A 71 -14.45 18.34 8.69
N PHE A 72 -14.18 18.34 7.40
CA PHE A 72 -13.57 19.46 6.68
C PHE A 72 -14.48 19.91 5.55
N ASN A 73 -14.71 21.23 5.40
CA ASN A 73 -15.39 21.80 4.25
C ASN A 73 -14.54 21.64 2.99
N ASP A 74 -15.19 21.54 1.82
CA ASP A 74 -14.58 21.14 0.51
C ASP A 74 -13.32 21.92 0.08
N GLU A 75 -13.05 23.09 0.68
CA GLU A 75 -11.93 23.97 0.30
C GLU A 75 -10.57 23.67 0.99
N ASN A 76 -10.58 22.97 2.14
CA ASN A 76 -9.39 22.74 2.96
C ASN A 76 -9.13 21.25 3.25
N TYR A 77 -9.15 20.40 2.22
CA TYR A 77 -8.79 19.00 2.42
C TYR A 77 -7.30 18.84 2.80
N PRO A 78 -7.00 18.11 3.90
CA PRO A 78 -5.63 17.74 4.19
C PRO A 78 -5.02 16.97 3.00
N THR A 79 -3.78 17.26 2.65
CA THR A 79 -3.07 16.61 1.52
C THR A 79 -3.13 15.07 1.59
N GLY A 80 -3.23 14.50 2.81
CA GLY A 80 -3.37 13.07 3.06
C GLY A 80 -4.62 12.43 2.47
N VAL A 81 -5.72 13.17 2.40
CA VAL A 81 -6.99 12.66 1.83
C VAL A 81 -6.84 12.34 0.35
N THR A 82 -6.15 13.18 -0.39
CA THR A 82 -5.88 12.97 -1.81
C THR A 82 -5.00 11.75 -2.03
N VAL A 83 -3.98 11.55 -1.17
CA VAL A 83 -3.10 10.38 -1.24
C VAL A 83 -3.86 9.10 -0.95
N VAL A 84 -4.67 9.06 0.12
CA VAL A 84 -5.50 7.87 0.45
C VAL A 84 -6.48 7.57 -0.68
N ALA A 85 -7.10 8.60 -1.25
CA ALA A 85 -8.01 8.44 -2.37
C ALA A 85 -7.31 7.85 -3.60
N PHE A 86 -6.13 8.37 -3.92
CA PHE A 86 -5.32 7.89 -5.06
C PHE A 86 -4.81 6.47 -4.84
N VAL A 87 -4.28 6.17 -3.65
CA VAL A 87 -3.82 4.82 -3.27
C VAL A 87 -4.97 3.80 -3.36
N ASN A 88 -6.14 4.16 -2.84
CA ASN A 88 -7.32 3.29 -2.91
C ASN A 88 -7.76 3.05 -4.36
N LEU A 89 -7.71 4.07 -5.21
CA LEU A 89 -8.00 3.95 -6.64
C LEU A 89 -7.03 2.97 -7.32
N LEU A 90 -5.72 3.13 -7.10
CA LEU A 90 -4.70 2.24 -7.68
C LEU A 90 -4.88 0.78 -7.23
N ILE A 91 -5.09 0.55 -5.93
CA ILE A 91 -5.32 -0.78 -5.39
C ILE A 91 -6.57 -1.40 -6.03
N SER A 92 -7.66 -0.62 -6.14
CA SER A 92 -8.90 -1.10 -6.75
C SER A 92 -8.72 -1.48 -8.23
N ILE A 93 -8.02 -0.69 -9.01
CA ILE A 93 -7.72 -1.00 -10.42
C ILE A 93 -6.92 -2.29 -10.52
N MET A 94 -5.91 -2.46 -9.67
CA MET A 94 -5.08 -3.68 -9.69
C MET A 94 -5.83 -4.92 -9.27
N CYS A 95 -6.61 -4.85 -8.20
CA CYS A 95 -7.41 -5.99 -7.76
C CYS A 95 -8.45 -6.41 -8.83
N ASN A 96 -9.02 -5.44 -9.56
CA ASN A 96 -9.86 -5.74 -10.72
C ASN A 96 -9.09 -6.48 -11.81
N TYR A 97 -7.91 -5.99 -12.17
CA TYR A 97 -7.05 -6.65 -13.16
C TYR A 97 -6.65 -8.07 -12.74
N PHE A 98 -6.25 -8.27 -11.47
CA PHE A 98 -5.89 -9.59 -10.97
C PHE A 98 -7.09 -10.55 -10.92
N THR A 99 -8.26 -10.09 -10.47
CA THR A 99 -9.48 -10.91 -10.48
C THR A 99 -9.79 -11.38 -11.90
N PHE A 100 -9.74 -10.47 -12.87
CA PHE A 100 -9.97 -10.82 -14.28
C PHE A 100 -8.89 -11.78 -14.82
N SER A 101 -7.62 -11.55 -14.48
CA SER A 101 -6.52 -12.41 -14.93
C SER A 101 -6.62 -13.81 -14.35
N VAL A 102 -6.93 -13.95 -13.06
CA VAL A 102 -7.18 -15.25 -12.41
C VAL A 102 -8.35 -15.96 -13.04
N LEU A 103 -9.46 -15.26 -13.25
CA LEU A 103 -10.64 -15.84 -13.91
C LEU A 103 -10.32 -16.33 -15.32
N LYS A 104 -9.61 -15.54 -16.13
CA LYS A 104 -9.21 -15.93 -17.48
C LYS A 104 -8.30 -17.16 -17.49
N LEU A 105 -7.36 -17.27 -16.54
CA LEU A 105 -6.49 -18.43 -16.40
C LEU A 105 -7.28 -19.67 -16.01
N MET A 106 -8.20 -19.54 -15.06
CA MET A 106 -9.06 -20.64 -14.61
C MET A 106 -9.98 -21.16 -15.72
N LEU A 107 -10.59 -20.26 -16.51
CA LEU A 107 -11.47 -20.63 -17.62
C LEU A 107 -10.73 -21.35 -18.77
N LYS A 108 -9.44 -21.04 -18.98
CA LYS A 108 -8.65 -21.69 -20.03
C LYS A 108 -8.15 -23.08 -19.67
N ASN A 109 -8.39 -23.54 -18.44
CA ASN A 109 -7.81 -24.80 -17.93
C ASN A 109 -6.29 -24.90 -18.14
N SER A 110 -5.64 -23.74 -18.35
CA SER A 110 -4.21 -23.64 -18.55
C SER A 110 -3.51 -23.74 -17.20
N LYS A 111 -2.33 -24.36 -17.18
CA LYS A 111 -1.44 -24.37 -16.02
C LYS A 111 -1.41 -22.99 -15.43
N MET A 112 -1.83 -22.86 -14.18
CA MET A 112 -1.92 -21.56 -13.49
C MET A 112 -0.53 -21.14 -13.02
N GLU A 113 0.35 -20.94 -13.97
CA GLU A 113 1.57 -20.18 -13.70
C GLU A 113 1.19 -18.71 -13.75
N ILE A 114 1.09 -18.09 -12.59
CA ILE A 114 1.03 -16.62 -12.57
C ILE A 114 2.32 -16.16 -13.25
N PRO A 115 2.23 -15.55 -14.43
CA PRO A 115 3.45 -15.17 -15.15
C PRO A 115 4.27 -14.26 -14.27
N PHE A 116 5.56 -14.49 -14.16
CA PHE A 116 6.44 -13.75 -13.24
C PHE A 116 6.38 -12.22 -13.46
N TYR A 117 6.11 -11.76 -14.69
CA TYR A 117 5.90 -10.34 -14.97
C TYR A 117 4.72 -9.73 -14.20
N VAL A 118 3.66 -10.51 -13.94
CA VAL A 118 2.49 -10.05 -13.16
C VAL A 118 2.90 -9.81 -11.71
N ILE A 119 3.70 -10.71 -11.16
CA ILE A 119 4.26 -10.55 -9.82
C ILE A 119 5.14 -9.30 -9.76
N ARG A 120 6.02 -9.08 -10.75
CA ARG A 120 6.84 -7.88 -10.86
C ARG A 120 5.99 -6.60 -10.88
N LEU A 121 4.87 -6.58 -11.62
CA LEU A 121 3.96 -5.44 -11.65
C LEU A 121 3.38 -5.12 -10.26
N VAL A 122 3.01 -6.14 -9.47
CA VAL A 122 2.54 -5.94 -8.09
C VAL A 122 3.60 -5.26 -7.24
N PHE A 123 4.84 -5.76 -7.30
CA PHE A 123 5.94 -5.20 -6.51
C PHE A 123 6.33 -3.79 -6.97
N THR A 124 6.28 -3.54 -8.27
CA THR A 124 6.47 -2.19 -8.83
C THR A 124 5.40 -1.23 -8.29
N LEU A 125 4.15 -1.68 -8.17
CA LEU A 125 3.13 -0.83 -7.56
C LEU A 125 3.40 -0.57 -6.08
N ILE A 126 3.77 -1.59 -5.29
CA ILE A 126 4.17 -1.41 -3.89
C ILE A 126 5.30 -0.36 -3.80
N ALA A 127 6.26 -0.43 -4.71
CA ALA A 127 7.34 0.53 -4.82
C ALA A 127 6.86 1.95 -5.11
N ILE A 128 5.93 2.11 -6.06
CA ILE A 128 5.30 3.40 -6.40
C ILE A 128 4.53 3.95 -5.20
N LEU A 129 3.73 3.13 -4.53
CA LEU A 129 2.98 3.53 -3.33
C LEU A 129 3.91 3.95 -2.19
N THR A 130 5.03 3.24 -2.01
CA THR A 130 6.07 3.57 -1.03
C THR A 130 6.69 4.93 -1.34
N THR A 131 6.98 5.21 -2.61
CA THR A 131 7.52 6.51 -3.07
C THR A 131 6.50 7.64 -2.84
N ILE A 132 5.24 7.42 -3.22
CA ILE A 132 4.16 8.40 -3.01
C ILE A 132 3.98 8.70 -1.53
N TYR A 133 4.00 7.66 -0.67
CA TYR A 133 3.95 7.85 0.78
C TYR A 133 5.13 8.68 1.29
N GLY A 134 6.33 8.45 0.79
CA GLY A 134 7.51 9.25 1.11
C GLY A 134 7.37 10.72 0.72
N ILE A 135 6.84 11.01 -0.49
CA ILE A 135 6.56 12.38 -0.95
C ILE A 135 5.52 13.04 -0.03
N TYR A 136 4.49 12.30 0.34
CA TYR A 136 3.45 12.76 1.25
C TYR A 136 4.01 13.13 2.63
N LEU A 137 4.85 12.28 3.24
CA LEU A 137 5.46 12.52 4.55
C LEU A 137 6.23 13.84 4.62
N ARG A 138 6.83 14.30 3.53
CA ARG A 138 7.57 15.57 3.49
C ARG A 138 6.70 16.82 3.65
N LYS A 139 5.39 16.68 3.41
CA LYS A 139 4.41 17.78 3.46
C LYS A 139 3.29 17.51 4.47
N VAL A 140 3.43 16.48 5.29
CA VAL A 140 2.37 16.04 6.20
C VAL A 140 2.17 17.01 7.36
N ASN A 141 0.91 17.27 7.72
CA ASN A 141 0.52 18.04 8.89
C ASN A 141 0.44 17.13 10.13
N LYS A 142 0.62 17.75 11.33
CA LYS A 142 0.61 17.04 12.62
C LYS A 142 -0.72 16.31 12.90
N ASP A 143 -1.82 16.81 12.38
CA ASP A 143 -3.14 16.21 12.55
C ASP A 143 -3.40 14.98 11.65
N SER A 144 -2.51 14.71 10.70
CA SER A 144 -2.66 13.59 9.79
C SER A 144 -2.40 12.26 10.47
N GLU A 145 -3.30 11.29 10.30
CA GLU A 145 -3.15 9.92 10.81
C GLU A 145 -2.00 9.16 10.14
N PHE A 146 -1.57 9.57 8.95
CA PHE A 146 -0.48 8.95 8.18
C PHE A 146 0.90 9.55 8.48
N ALA A 147 0.98 10.53 9.37
CA ALA A 147 2.25 11.07 9.83
C ALA A 147 2.97 10.07 10.74
N ILE A 148 4.30 10.17 10.79
CA ILE A 148 5.09 9.42 11.75
C ILE A 148 4.86 10.03 13.13
N ARG A 149 4.06 9.33 13.94
CA ARG A 149 3.64 9.75 15.27
C ARG A 149 4.33 8.90 16.32
N ASN A 150 5.14 9.51 17.13
CA ASN A 150 5.71 8.89 18.33
C ASN A 150 5.89 9.97 19.42
N LYS A 151 6.29 9.56 20.61
CA LYS A 151 6.50 10.47 21.75
C LYS A 151 7.44 11.65 21.47
N TRP A 152 8.33 11.53 20.49
CA TRP A 152 9.30 12.57 20.13
C TRP A 152 8.69 13.58 19.16
N THR A 153 7.96 13.08 18.15
CA THR A 153 7.36 13.93 17.11
C THR A 153 6.11 14.67 17.62
N MET A 154 5.33 14.07 18.52
CA MET A 154 4.10 14.68 18.99
C MET A 154 4.32 15.80 20.00
N ASN A 155 5.44 15.80 20.72
CA ASN A 155 5.74 16.80 21.75
C ASN A 155 6.31 18.11 21.20
N ASN A 156 6.75 18.16 19.93
CA ASN A 156 7.36 19.35 19.36
C ASN A 156 7.18 19.43 17.85
N ASP A 157 6.68 20.58 17.36
CA ASP A 157 6.34 20.78 15.95
C ASP A 157 7.58 20.81 15.04
N ILE A 158 8.70 21.33 15.54
CA ILE A 158 9.96 21.35 14.82
C ILE A 158 10.48 19.94 14.63
N VAL A 159 10.47 19.13 15.71
CA VAL A 159 10.87 17.72 15.67
C VAL A 159 9.95 16.93 14.74
N PHE A 160 8.64 17.19 14.78
CA PHE A 160 7.66 16.59 13.89
C PHE A 160 7.99 16.87 12.42
N GLY A 161 8.19 18.14 12.07
CA GLY A 161 8.46 18.55 10.68
C GLY A 161 9.74 17.91 10.13
N PHE A 162 10.84 17.99 10.88
CA PHE A 162 12.12 17.39 10.47
C PHE A 162 12.04 15.86 10.38
N ALA A 163 11.48 15.18 11.38
CA ALA A 163 11.38 13.74 11.41
C ALA A 163 10.58 13.20 10.23
N ASN A 164 9.42 13.79 9.93
CA ASN A 164 8.59 13.37 8.79
C ASN A 164 9.26 13.69 7.45
N LYS A 165 9.95 14.85 7.33
CA LYS A 165 10.68 15.21 6.11
C LYS A 165 11.81 14.24 5.79
N PHE A 166 12.65 13.89 6.78
CA PHE A 166 13.74 12.93 6.60
C PHE A 166 13.24 11.51 6.38
N SER A 167 12.22 11.08 7.12
CA SER A 167 11.59 9.77 6.89
C SER A 167 10.97 9.68 5.49
N GLY A 168 10.39 10.78 5.00
CA GLY A 168 9.90 10.86 3.63
C GLY A 168 11.00 10.58 2.59
N ILE A 169 12.22 11.08 2.81
CA ILE A 169 13.38 10.79 1.94
C ILE A 169 13.71 9.30 1.97
N VAL A 170 13.70 8.67 3.14
CA VAL A 170 13.97 7.22 3.29
C VAL A 170 12.94 6.39 2.52
N PHE A 171 11.64 6.72 2.63
CA PHE A 171 10.59 6.02 1.89
C PHE A 171 10.67 6.24 0.38
N ILE A 172 11.06 7.44 -0.09
CA ILE A 172 11.30 7.70 -1.52
C ILE A 172 12.46 6.83 -2.03
N ALA A 173 13.58 6.84 -1.31
CA ALA A 173 14.75 6.04 -1.68
C ALA A 173 14.42 4.53 -1.69
N GLY A 174 13.72 4.04 -0.67
CA GLY A 174 13.26 2.65 -0.59
C GLY A 174 12.30 2.28 -1.72
N GLY A 175 11.38 3.16 -2.09
CA GLY A 175 10.46 2.93 -3.21
C GLY A 175 11.18 2.90 -4.56
N ILE A 176 12.12 3.82 -4.82
CA ILE A 176 12.94 3.81 -6.04
C ILE A 176 13.77 2.51 -6.10
N PHE A 177 14.43 2.15 -5.00
CA PHE A 177 15.17 0.89 -4.90
C PHE A 177 14.30 -0.32 -5.24
N LEU A 178 13.11 -0.44 -4.64
CA LEU A 178 12.17 -1.52 -4.92
C LEU A 178 11.71 -1.53 -6.37
N SER A 179 11.48 -0.37 -6.99
CA SER A 179 11.12 -0.29 -8.41
C SER A 179 12.20 -0.90 -9.30
N ILE A 180 13.47 -0.60 -9.04
CA ILE A 180 14.60 -1.13 -9.81
C ILE A 180 14.75 -2.64 -9.57
N VAL A 181 14.76 -3.04 -8.30
CA VAL A 181 15.00 -4.43 -7.87
C VAL A 181 13.90 -5.37 -8.35
N SER A 182 12.65 -4.92 -8.43
CA SER A 182 11.52 -5.74 -8.92
C SER A 182 11.71 -6.23 -10.36
N TRP A 183 12.51 -5.54 -11.17
CA TRP A 183 12.80 -5.93 -12.55
C TRP A 183 14.11 -6.70 -12.71
N ILE A 184 15.07 -6.54 -11.80
CA ILE A 184 16.37 -7.22 -11.83
C ILE A 184 16.26 -8.63 -11.25
N ILE A 185 15.56 -8.82 -10.13
CA ILE A 185 15.43 -10.12 -9.46
C ILE A 185 14.63 -11.08 -10.34
N GLY A 186 15.25 -12.22 -10.67
CA GLY A 186 14.64 -13.30 -11.45
C GLY A 186 13.86 -14.33 -10.60
N ASN A 187 14.01 -14.31 -9.27
CA ASN A 187 13.42 -15.29 -8.37
C ASN A 187 12.31 -14.67 -7.51
N GLN A 188 11.13 -15.29 -7.50
CA GLN A 188 9.96 -14.81 -6.77
C GLN A 188 10.20 -14.72 -5.26
N SER A 189 10.78 -15.75 -4.65
CA SER A 189 11.05 -15.77 -3.21
C SER A 189 12.01 -14.67 -2.78
N GLN A 190 13.05 -14.44 -3.59
CA GLN A 190 14.01 -13.35 -3.35
C GLN A 190 13.32 -11.98 -3.44
N LEU A 191 12.40 -11.80 -4.39
CA LEU A 191 11.64 -10.55 -4.55
C LEU A 191 10.76 -10.27 -3.32
N TYR A 192 10.05 -11.28 -2.80
CA TYR A 192 9.28 -11.18 -1.56
C TYR A 192 10.15 -10.75 -0.38
N ILE A 193 11.25 -11.48 -0.17
CA ILE A 193 12.18 -11.23 0.94
C ILE A 193 12.77 -9.83 0.85
N THR A 194 13.27 -9.43 -0.31
CA THR A 194 13.88 -8.11 -0.52
C THR A 194 12.86 -6.99 -0.27
N THR A 195 11.62 -7.14 -0.74
CA THR A 195 10.57 -6.16 -0.52
C THR A 195 10.24 -6.02 0.96
N LEU A 196 10.05 -7.15 1.66
CA LEU A 196 9.77 -7.14 3.09
C LEU A 196 10.89 -6.46 3.88
N PHE A 197 12.15 -6.84 3.63
CA PHE A 197 13.31 -6.23 4.30
C PHE A 197 13.41 -4.73 4.03
N THR A 198 13.19 -4.29 2.78
CA THR A 198 13.24 -2.86 2.45
C THR A 198 12.19 -2.08 3.21
N LEU A 199 10.94 -2.56 3.27
CA LEU A 199 9.87 -1.90 4.02
C LEU A 199 10.15 -1.85 5.53
N ILE A 200 10.69 -2.94 6.09
CA ILE A 200 11.09 -3.00 7.50
C ILE A 200 12.24 -1.99 7.78
N ILE A 201 13.24 -1.93 6.92
CA ILE A 201 14.36 -0.98 7.05
C ILE A 201 13.83 0.46 6.98
N CYS A 202 12.93 0.78 6.05
CA CYS A 202 12.31 2.11 5.98
C CYS A 202 11.58 2.47 7.28
N ALA A 203 10.80 1.53 7.84
CA ALA A 203 10.06 1.74 9.07
C ALA A 203 10.98 1.93 10.30
N ILE A 204 12.00 1.07 10.45
CA ILE A 204 12.98 1.16 11.56
C ILE A 204 13.78 2.46 11.44
N SER A 205 14.29 2.78 10.25
CA SER A 205 15.06 4.01 10.01
C SER A 205 14.24 5.25 10.34
N SER A 206 12.97 5.29 9.96
CA SER A 206 12.07 6.40 10.27
C SER A 206 11.86 6.60 11.77
N ASN A 207 11.73 5.50 12.51
CA ASN A 207 11.59 5.56 13.97
C ASN A 207 12.90 6.00 14.64
N TYR A 208 14.04 5.50 14.17
CA TYR A 208 15.37 5.90 14.64
C TYR A 208 15.65 7.38 14.39
N ILE A 209 15.37 7.88 13.18
CA ILE A 209 15.51 9.28 12.80
C ILE A 209 14.69 10.18 13.73
N SER A 210 13.42 9.88 13.95
CA SER A 210 12.55 10.68 14.82
C SER A 210 13.04 10.72 16.27
N ARG A 211 13.57 9.59 16.79
CA ARG A 211 14.19 9.54 18.11
C ARG A 211 15.45 10.40 18.19
N THR A 212 16.34 10.30 17.20
CA THR A 212 17.62 11.01 17.17
C THR A 212 17.40 12.52 17.10
N ILE A 213 16.50 12.99 16.23
CA ILE A 213 16.15 14.41 16.11
C ILE A 213 15.55 14.90 17.43
N GLY A 214 14.63 14.14 18.02
CA GLY A 214 14.00 14.49 19.30
C GLY A 214 14.99 14.62 20.46
N MET A 215 15.97 13.71 20.55
CA MET A 215 17.01 13.76 21.56
C MET A 215 17.94 14.97 21.39
N LYS A 216 18.39 15.24 20.14
CA LYS A 216 19.24 16.42 19.86
C LYS A 216 18.53 17.72 20.22
N TYR A 217 17.25 17.84 19.85
CA TYR A 217 16.46 19.03 20.18
C TYR A 217 16.33 19.23 21.68
N LYS A 218 16.07 18.17 22.44
CA LYS A 218 15.99 18.23 23.91
C LYS A 218 17.31 18.65 24.56
N MET A 219 18.45 18.20 24.03
CA MET A 219 19.78 18.62 24.54
C MET A 219 20.04 20.08 24.28
N MET A 220 19.79 20.58 23.07
CA MET A 220 19.96 22.01 22.74
C MET A 220 19.09 22.94 23.58
N TYR A 221 17.87 22.50 23.94
CA TYR A 221 16.99 23.30 24.78
C TYR A 221 17.51 23.37 26.22
N LYS A 222 18.00 22.28 26.80
CA LYS A 222 18.61 22.23 28.12
C LYS A 222 19.88 23.06 28.23
N GLU A 223 20.69 23.16 27.17
CA GLU A 223 21.88 24.00 27.15
C GLU A 223 21.54 25.49 27.13
N LYS A 224 20.45 25.86 26.44
CA LYS A 224 19.97 27.26 26.46
C LYS A 224 19.44 27.67 27.82
N GLU A 225 18.70 26.81 28.52
CA GLU A 225 18.20 27.08 29.87
C GLU A 225 19.31 27.23 30.91
N LYS A 226 20.46 26.56 30.70
CA LYS A 226 21.63 26.72 31.61
C LYS A 226 22.45 28.00 31.40
N LYS A 227 22.23 28.70 30.28
CA LYS A 227 22.96 29.93 29.92
C LYS A 227 22.18 31.21 30.24
N ILE A 228 20.96 31.10 30.73
CA ILE A 228 20.09 32.13 31.26
C ILE A 228 20.13 32.07 32.79
#